data_c4bec115237ff3f55eb8ced162242268
#
_entry.id   c4bec115237ff3f55eb8ced162242268
#
_cell.length_a   1.000
_cell.length_b   1.000
_cell.length_c   1.000
_cell.angle_alpha   90.00
_cell.angle_beta   90.00
_cell.angle_gamma   90.00
#
_symmetry.space_group_name_H-M   'P 1'
#
loop_
_entity.id
_entity.type
_entity.pdbx_description
1 polymer ?
#
loop_
_entity_poly.entity_id
_entity_poly.type
_entity_poly.pdbx_seq_one_letter_code
_entity_poly.pdbx_strand_id
1 'polypeptide(L)'
;DADGNCLSIEEKPEHPKSNYAVVGLYFYPNSVVEIAKNIKPSARGELEITTVNQEYLKRGELKVQTLQRGFAWLDTGTHDSLSEASTFIEVIEKRQGQKVACLEEIAYKKGWITKEKLTEVAQPMIKNEYGKYLMRLAEDKQ
;
A
#
# COMPACT_ATOMS: atom_id res chain seq x y z
N ASP A 1 -6.23 -20.57 9.62
CA ASP A 1 -7.00 -21.79 9.50
C ASP A 1 -7.65 -21.92 8.11
N ALA A 2 -8.41 -22.99 7.91
CA ALA A 2 -9.10 -23.22 6.63
C ALA A 2 -10.16 -22.16 6.29
N ASP A 3 -10.66 -21.47 7.29
CA ASP A 3 -11.68 -20.42 7.16
C ASP A 3 -11.04 -19.02 6.95
N GLY A 4 -9.72 -18.95 6.93
CA GLY A 4 -8.98 -17.70 6.74
C GLY A 4 -8.78 -16.87 8.01
N ASN A 5 -9.04 -17.45 9.18
CA ASN A 5 -8.78 -16.75 10.42
C ASN A 5 -7.29 -16.79 10.79
N CYS A 6 -6.79 -15.70 11.36
CA CYS A 6 -5.43 -15.61 11.87
C CYS A 6 -5.35 -16.37 13.20
N LEU A 7 -4.48 -17.38 13.28
CA LEU A 7 -4.25 -18.16 14.51
C LEU A 7 -3.10 -17.61 15.34
N SER A 8 -2.06 -17.08 14.69
CA SER A 8 -0.91 -16.46 15.33
C SER A 8 -0.27 -15.45 14.40
N ILE A 9 0.45 -14.50 14.97
CA ILE A 9 1.28 -13.53 14.26
C ILE A 9 2.58 -13.35 15.04
N GLU A 10 3.70 -13.42 14.36
CA GLU A 10 5.04 -13.36 14.95
C GLU A 10 5.90 -12.34 14.20
N GLU A 11 6.70 -11.57 14.94
CA GLU A 11 7.64 -10.62 14.35
C GLU A 11 8.91 -11.34 13.93
N LYS A 12 9.21 -11.36 12.62
CA LYS A 12 10.45 -11.89 12.02
C LYS A 12 10.96 -13.17 12.67
N PRO A 13 10.14 -14.24 12.74
CA PRO A 13 10.54 -15.47 13.40
C PRO A 13 11.70 -16.15 12.63
N GLU A 14 12.63 -16.74 13.34
CA GLU A 14 13.73 -17.52 12.76
C GLU A 14 13.22 -18.75 12.01
N HIS A 15 12.14 -19.35 12.53
CA HIS A 15 11.44 -20.50 11.94
C HIS A 15 9.96 -20.17 11.75
N PRO A 16 9.57 -19.58 10.60
CA PRO A 16 8.18 -19.20 10.35
C PRO A 16 7.26 -20.42 10.28
N LYS A 17 6.08 -20.31 10.89
CA LYS A 17 5.06 -21.38 10.92
C LYS A 17 4.32 -21.54 9.60
N SER A 18 4.40 -20.57 8.72
CA SER A 18 3.73 -20.55 7.42
C SER A 18 4.51 -19.71 6.40
N ASN A 19 4.12 -19.79 5.13
CA ASN A 19 4.66 -18.95 4.07
C ASN A 19 3.91 -17.60 3.94
N TYR A 20 2.98 -17.30 4.83
CA TYR A 20 2.27 -16.02 4.82
C TYR A 20 3.12 -14.95 5.50
N ALA A 21 3.39 -13.87 4.78
CA ALA A 21 4.00 -12.67 5.31
C ALA A 21 2.95 -11.57 5.46
N VAL A 22 3.00 -10.86 6.59
CA VAL A 22 2.13 -9.69 6.80
C VAL A 22 2.77 -8.50 6.10
N VAL A 23 2.08 -7.97 5.11
CA VAL A 23 2.50 -6.76 4.40
C VAL A 23 2.07 -5.49 5.16
N GLY A 24 2.74 -4.37 4.93
CA GLY A 24 2.52 -3.12 5.65
C GLY A 24 1.23 -2.37 5.27
N LEU A 25 0.10 -3.07 5.14
CA LEU A 25 -1.20 -2.48 4.83
C LEU A 25 -2.19 -2.80 5.94
N TYR A 26 -2.51 -1.80 6.76
CA TYR A 26 -3.31 -1.95 7.97
C TYR A 26 -4.49 -0.98 8.00
N PHE A 27 -5.63 -1.47 8.51
CA PHE A 27 -6.82 -0.68 8.79
C PHE A 27 -7.22 -0.89 10.24
N TYR A 28 -7.23 0.16 11.03
CA TYR A 28 -7.53 0.09 12.44
C TYR A 28 -8.72 0.96 12.84
N PRO A 29 -9.55 0.51 13.80
CA PRO A 29 -10.47 1.40 14.50
C PRO A 29 -9.68 2.38 15.40
N ASN A 30 -10.35 3.43 15.89
CA ASN A 30 -9.69 4.46 16.70
C ASN A 30 -9.08 3.93 18.02
N SER A 31 -9.51 2.76 18.49
CA SER A 31 -8.92 2.08 19.66
C SER A 31 -7.42 1.78 19.51
N VAL A 32 -6.89 1.78 18.26
CA VAL A 32 -5.47 1.59 17.99
C VAL A 32 -4.59 2.62 18.72
N VAL A 33 -5.09 3.84 18.90
CA VAL A 33 -4.35 4.92 19.58
C VAL A 33 -4.01 4.52 21.01
N GLU A 34 -4.98 3.97 21.74
CA GLU A 34 -4.77 3.54 23.13
C GLU A 34 -3.93 2.26 23.19
N ILE A 35 -4.12 1.34 22.26
CA ILE A 35 -3.27 0.14 22.17
C ILE A 35 -1.82 0.54 21.92
N ALA A 36 -1.56 1.39 20.93
CA ALA A 36 -0.22 1.81 20.53
C ALA A 36 0.53 2.56 21.65
N LYS A 37 -0.19 3.36 22.47
CA LYS A 37 0.41 4.03 23.63
C LYS A 37 0.88 3.08 24.71
N ASN A 38 0.30 1.89 24.79
CA ASN A 38 0.53 0.95 25.90
C ASN A 38 1.41 -0.26 25.50
N ILE A 39 1.81 -0.41 24.23
CA ILE A 39 2.74 -1.46 23.84
C ILE A 39 4.14 -1.18 24.39
N LYS A 40 4.89 -2.25 24.61
CA LYS A 40 6.28 -2.19 25.08
C LYS A 40 7.23 -2.57 23.95
N PRO A 41 8.47 -2.07 23.98
CA PRO A 41 9.48 -2.50 23.03
C PRO A 41 9.68 -4.01 23.04
N SER A 42 9.92 -4.58 21.87
CA SER A 42 10.27 -5.99 21.68
C SER A 42 11.67 -6.30 22.25
N ALA A 43 12.08 -7.55 22.16
CA ALA A 43 13.47 -7.96 22.48
C ALA A 43 14.52 -7.25 21.59
N ARG A 44 14.11 -6.67 20.45
CA ARG A 44 14.94 -5.86 19.55
C ARG A 44 15.03 -4.39 19.98
N GLY A 45 14.32 -3.99 21.02
CA GLY A 45 14.27 -2.60 21.50
C GLY A 45 13.33 -1.69 20.69
N GLU A 46 12.53 -2.24 19.76
CA GLU A 46 11.64 -1.51 18.88
C GLU A 46 10.16 -1.69 19.27
N LEU A 47 9.35 -0.65 19.05
CA LEU A 47 7.89 -0.76 19.13
C LEU A 47 7.39 -1.40 17.84
N GLU A 48 6.84 -2.61 17.94
CA GLU A 48 6.48 -3.41 16.77
C GLU A 48 4.98 -3.30 16.45
N ILE A 49 4.64 -3.10 15.19
CA ILE A 49 3.25 -3.15 14.73
C ILE A 49 2.62 -4.53 14.97
N THR A 50 3.45 -5.58 14.94
CA THR A 50 3.04 -6.95 15.25
C THR A 50 2.46 -7.06 16.65
N THR A 51 2.99 -6.32 17.65
CA THR A 51 2.44 -6.30 19.01
C THR A 51 1.04 -5.70 19.04
N VAL A 52 0.78 -4.66 18.25
CA VAL A 52 -0.56 -4.08 18.09
C VAL A 52 -1.52 -5.10 17.49
N ASN A 53 -1.10 -5.79 16.43
CA ASN A 53 -1.91 -6.84 15.79
C ASN A 53 -2.17 -8.03 16.74
N GLN A 54 -1.19 -8.41 17.55
CA GLN A 54 -1.37 -9.45 18.58
C GLN A 54 -2.41 -9.06 19.62
N GLU A 55 -2.50 -7.79 19.97
CA GLU A 55 -3.52 -7.33 20.90
C GLU A 55 -4.94 -7.44 20.30
N TYR A 56 -5.11 -7.09 19.02
CA TYR A 56 -6.38 -7.31 18.31
C TYR A 56 -6.69 -8.80 18.14
N LEU A 57 -5.68 -9.64 17.92
CA LEU A 57 -5.86 -11.10 17.87
C LEU A 57 -6.37 -11.66 19.20
N LYS A 58 -5.79 -11.24 20.33
CA LYS A 58 -6.23 -11.64 21.68
C LYS A 58 -7.68 -11.25 21.97
N ARG A 59 -8.13 -10.12 21.44
CA ARG A 59 -9.51 -9.64 21.56
C ARG A 59 -10.49 -10.33 20.60
N GLY A 60 -10.00 -11.17 19.68
CA GLY A 60 -10.83 -11.76 18.63
C GLY A 60 -11.30 -10.76 17.57
N GLU A 61 -10.64 -9.62 17.47
CA GLU A 61 -11.00 -8.52 16.57
C GLU A 61 -10.10 -8.43 15.34
N LEU A 62 -9.01 -9.22 15.27
CA LEU A 62 -8.11 -9.23 14.12
C LEU A 62 -8.74 -9.95 12.93
N LYS A 63 -8.81 -9.26 11.80
CA LYS A 63 -9.21 -9.83 10.50
C LYS A 63 -8.04 -9.82 9.54
N VAL A 64 -7.96 -10.83 8.70
CA VAL A 64 -6.91 -10.98 7.70
C VAL A 64 -7.53 -11.02 6.31
N GLN A 65 -6.94 -10.29 5.40
CA GLN A 65 -7.26 -10.37 3.98
C GLN A 65 -6.04 -10.88 3.22
N THR A 66 -6.13 -12.07 2.68
CA THR A 66 -5.06 -12.62 1.83
C THR A 66 -5.06 -11.93 0.46
N LEU A 67 -3.90 -11.46 0.04
CA LEU A 67 -3.71 -10.96 -1.32
C LEU A 67 -3.75 -12.13 -2.30
N GLN A 68 -4.64 -12.05 -3.27
CA GLN A 68 -4.89 -13.10 -4.27
C GLN A 68 -3.92 -12.98 -5.46
N ARG A 69 -4.04 -13.89 -6.42
CA ARG A 69 -3.33 -13.81 -7.70
C ARG A 69 -3.57 -12.44 -8.36
N GLY A 70 -2.54 -11.88 -8.95
CA GLY A 70 -2.57 -10.56 -9.58
C GLY A 70 -2.07 -9.43 -8.68
N PHE A 71 -1.90 -9.66 -7.39
CA PHE A 71 -1.18 -8.74 -6.51
C PHE A 71 0.31 -9.02 -6.55
N ALA A 72 1.11 -7.96 -6.61
CA ALA A 72 2.54 -8.02 -6.41
C ALA A 72 2.89 -7.15 -5.19
N TRP A 73 3.55 -7.74 -4.21
CA TRP A 73 4.16 -7.01 -3.12
C TRP A 73 5.64 -6.85 -3.40
N LEU A 74 6.11 -5.62 -3.42
CA LEU A 74 7.50 -5.28 -3.70
C LEU A 74 8.07 -4.55 -2.50
N ASP A 75 9.08 -5.15 -1.87
CA ASP A 75 9.85 -4.48 -0.84
C ASP A 75 10.84 -3.50 -1.47
N THR A 76 11.14 -2.40 -0.77
CA THR A 76 12.05 -1.34 -1.24
C THR A 76 13.13 -1.03 -0.21
N GLY A 77 13.39 -1.96 0.71
CA GLY A 77 14.32 -1.77 1.83
C GLY A 77 15.81 -1.85 1.44
N THR A 78 16.15 -2.31 0.24
CA THR A 78 17.51 -2.35 -0.29
C THR A 78 17.60 -1.63 -1.63
N HIS A 79 18.82 -1.28 -2.06
CA HIS A 79 19.01 -0.68 -3.40
C HIS A 79 18.54 -1.61 -4.52
N ASP A 80 18.81 -2.91 -4.40
CA ASP A 80 18.43 -3.91 -5.39
C ASP A 80 16.91 -4.04 -5.48
N SER A 81 16.22 -4.21 -4.33
CA SER A 81 14.76 -4.33 -4.30
C SER A 81 14.04 -3.05 -4.76
N LEU A 82 14.60 -1.86 -4.48
CA LEU A 82 14.07 -0.61 -5.00
C LEU A 82 14.21 -0.53 -6.53
N SER A 83 15.35 -0.97 -7.09
CA SER A 83 15.57 -1.02 -8.54
C SER A 83 14.61 -1.99 -9.23
N GLU A 84 14.41 -3.17 -8.66
CA GLU A 84 13.46 -4.16 -9.16
C GLU A 84 12.02 -3.64 -9.14
N ALA A 85 11.60 -3.00 -8.03
CA ALA A 85 10.29 -2.39 -7.92
C ALA A 85 10.09 -1.29 -8.97
N SER A 86 11.09 -0.44 -9.17
CA SER A 86 11.05 0.62 -10.19
C SER A 86 10.89 0.04 -11.59
N THR A 87 11.66 -0.99 -11.92
CA THR A 87 11.58 -1.69 -13.22
C THR A 87 10.22 -2.34 -13.43
N PHE A 88 9.68 -2.99 -12.39
CA PHE A 88 8.36 -3.62 -12.45
C PHE A 88 7.26 -2.59 -12.75
N ILE A 89 7.24 -1.48 -12.02
CA ILE A 89 6.27 -0.40 -12.24
C ILE A 89 6.43 0.23 -13.62
N GLU A 90 7.67 0.50 -14.05
CA GLU A 90 7.95 1.04 -15.38
C GLU A 90 7.37 0.17 -16.51
N VAL A 91 7.58 -1.15 -16.41
CA VAL A 91 7.07 -2.09 -17.41
C VAL A 91 5.54 -2.09 -17.45
N ILE A 92 4.87 -2.12 -16.27
CA ILE A 92 3.42 -2.07 -16.19
C ILE A 92 2.89 -0.78 -16.81
N GLU A 93 3.41 0.38 -16.42
CA GLU A 93 2.97 1.68 -16.93
C GLU A 93 3.14 1.79 -18.44
N LYS A 94 4.28 1.33 -18.97
CA LYS A 94 4.54 1.33 -20.42
C LYS A 94 3.59 0.42 -21.19
N ARG A 95 3.24 -0.74 -20.63
CA ARG A 95 2.38 -1.70 -21.32
C ARG A 95 0.89 -1.34 -21.24
N GLN A 96 0.46 -0.76 -20.13
CA GLN A 96 -0.95 -0.38 -19.94
C GLN A 96 -1.26 1.04 -20.41
N GLY A 97 -0.24 1.89 -20.57
CA GLY A 97 -0.42 3.30 -20.90
C GLY A 97 -1.05 4.11 -19.74
N GLN A 98 -1.06 3.57 -18.54
CA GLN A 98 -1.63 4.17 -17.33
C GLN A 98 -0.55 4.32 -16.26
N LYS A 99 -0.71 5.33 -15.43
CA LYS A 99 0.19 5.56 -14.29
C LYS A 99 -0.29 4.82 -13.05
N VAL A 100 0.64 4.20 -12.31
CA VAL A 100 0.36 3.58 -11.02
C VAL A 100 0.30 4.67 -9.95
N ALA A 101 -0.74 4.63 -9.12
CA ALA A 101 -0.95 5.58 -8.01
C ALA A 101 -0.90 7.07 -8.42
N CYS A 102 -1.36 7.40 -9.61
CA CYS A 102 -1.50 8.78 -10.07
C CYS A 102 -2.61 9.47 -9.28
N LEU A 103 -2.25 10.30 -8.31
CA LEU A 103 -3.20 10.90 -7.37
C LEU A 103 -4.18 11.83 -8.07
N GLU A 104 -3.75 12.60 -9.05
CA GLU A 104 -4.57 13.50 -9.85
C GLU A 104 -5.60 12.73 -10.68
N GLU A 105 -5.21 11.62 -11.29
CA GLU A 105 -6.14 10.74 -12.01
C GLU A 105 -7.19 10.15 -11.08
N ILE A 106 -6.75 9.66 -9.90
CA ILE A 106 -7.64 9.10 -8.89
C ILE A 106 -8.64 10.18 -8.42
N ALA A 107 -8.15 11.37 -8.10
CA ALA A 107 -8.98 12.48 -7.67
C ALA A 107 -9.99 12.90 -8.76
N TYR A 108 -9.57 12.96 -10.00
CA TYR A 108 -10.43 13.27 -11.14
C TYR A 108 -11.50 12.20 -11.36
N LYS A 109 -11.11 10.92 -11.41
CA LYS A 109 -12.05 9.79 -11.57
C LYS A 109 -13.03 9.65 -10.41
N LYS A 110 -12.66 10.08 -9.20
CA LYS A 110 -13.50 10.11 -8.01
C LYS A 110 -14.40 11.37 -7.96
N GLY A 111 -14.23 12.31 -8.89
CA GLY A 111 -14.98 13.58 -8.89
C GLY A 111 -14.55 14.55 -7.78
N TRP A 112 -13.38 14.36 -7.18
CA TRP A 112 -12.84 15.26 -6.15
C TRP A 112 -12.23 16.52 -6.74
N ILE A 113 -11.77 16.45 -7.99
CA ILE A 113 -11.35 17.61 -8.77
C ILE A 113 -12.06 17.63 -10.13
N THR A 114 -12.23 18.83 -10.68
CA THR A 114 -12.82 19.03 -12.00
C THR A 114 -11.78 18.83 -13.11
N LYS A 115 -12.24 18.77 -14.35
CA LYS A 115 -11.40 18.76 -15.55
C LYS A 115 -10.50 20.00 -15.61
N GLU A 116 -11.04 21.16 -15.32
CA GLU A 116 -10.33 22.44 -15.31
C GLU A 116 -9.20 22.41 -14.28
N LYS A 117 -9.48 21.86 -13.08
CA LYS A 117 -8.45 21.71 -12.03
C LYS A 117 -7.37 20.71 -12.42
N LEU A 118 -7.73 19.60 -13.06
CA LEU A 118 -6.77 18.64 -13.57
C LEU A 118 -5.85 19.30 -14.62
N THR A 119 -6.41 20.08 -15.54
CA THR A 119 -5.66 20.84 -16.55
C THR A 119 -4.72 21.86 -15.91
N GLU A 120 -5.20 22.62 -14.92
CA GLU A 120 -4.40 23.59 -14.17
C GLU A 120 -3.17 22.94 -13.51
N VAL A 121 -3.37 21.77 -12.86
CA VAL A 121 -2.28 21.03 -12.20
C VAL A 121 -1.32 20.44 -13.21
N ALA A 122 -1.77 20.03 -14.38
CA ALA A 122 -0.92 19.45 -15.42
C ALA A 122 -0.01 20.48 -16.11
N GLN A 123 -0.45 21.75 -16.23
CA GLN A 123 0.26 22.80 -16.99
C GLN A 123 1.73 23.00 -16.58
N PRO A 124 2.09 23.12 -15.29
CA PRO A 124 3.49 23.26 -14.90
C PRO A 124 4.37 22.08 -15.29
N MET A 125 3.77 20.91 -15.50
CA MET A 125 4.42 19.64 -15.78
C MET A 125 4.35 19.25 -17.28
N ILE A 126 3.82 20.09 -18.15
CA ILE A 126 3.55 19.75 -19.57
C ILE A 126 4.80 19.31 -20.34
N LYS A 127 5.98 19.71 -19.88
CA LYS A 127 7.25 19.34 -20.50
C LYS A 127 7.69 17.90 -20.21
N ASN A 128 7.14 17.26 -19.18
CA ASN A 128 7.46 15.88 -18.83
C ASN A 128 6.30 14.91 -19.18
N GLU A 129 6.59 13.62 -19.15
CA GLU A 129 5.61 12.58 -19.52
C GLU A 129 4.42 12.49 -18.56
N TYR A 130 4.62 12.85 -17.29
CA TYR A 130 3.53 12.84 -16.29
C TYR A 130 2.50 13.93 -16.60
N GLY A 131 2.95 15.16 -16.83
CA GLY A 131 2.06 16.27 -17.19
C GLY A 131 1.32 16.02 -18.52
N LYS A 132 2.02 15.45 -19.52
CA LYS A 132 1.37 15.04 -20.79
C LYS A 132 0.32 13.97 -20.58
N TYR A 133 0.56 13.03 -19.66
CA TYR A 133 -0.43 12.01 -19.28
C TYR A 133 -1.68 12.63 -18.68
N LEU A 134 -1.53 13.56 -17.73
CA LEU A 134 -2.66 14.26 -17.10
C LEU A 134 -3.46 15.09 -18.13
N MET A 135 -2.78 15.74 -19.09
CA MET A 135 -3.46 16.48 -20.15
C MET A 135 -4.29 15.57 -21.04
N ARG A 136 -3.75 14.40 -21.44
CA ARG A 136 -4.53 13.40 -22.20
C ARG A 136 -5.78 12.97 -21.43
N LEU A 137 -5.67 12.69 -20.12
CA LEU A 137 -6.83 12.36 -19.28
C LEU A 137 -7.89 13.45 -19.26
N ALA A 138 -7.45 14.72 -19.24
CA ALA A 138 -8.36 15.85 -19.28
C ALA A 138 -9.02 16.03 -20.66
N GLU A 139 -8.38 15.62 -21.74
CA GLU A 139 -8.89 15.74 -23.13
C GLU A 139 -9.80 14.56 -23.52
N ASP A 140 -9.58 13.38 -22.95
CA ASP A 140 -10.41 12.20 -23.22
C ASP A 140 -11.86 12.48 -22.82
N LYS A 141 -12.72 12.49 -23.83
CA LYS A 141 -14.17 12.45 -23.64
C LYS A 141 -14.54 11.03 -23.25
N GLN A 142 -14.85 10.84 -21.97
CA GLN A 142 -15.53 9.61 -21.54
C GLN A 142 -16.92 9.53 -22.14
#